data_1937ba087c03637ab9639ba634b0b9a3
#
_entry.id   1937ba087c03637ab9639ba634b0b9a3
#
_cell.length_a   1.000
_cell.length_b   1.000
_cell.length_c   1.000
_cell.angle_alpha   90.00
_cell.angle_beta   90.00
_cell.angle_gamma   90.00
#
_symmetry.space_group_name_H-M   'P 1'
#
loop_
_entity.id
_entity.type
_entity.pdbx_description
1 polymer ?
#
loop_
_entity_poly.entity_id
_entity_poly.type
_entity_poly.pdbx_seq_one_letter_code
_entity_poly.pdbx_strand_id
1 'polypeptide(L)'
;GRKKAPFQAEVERMKDYSFAFIVCEFSMDDLLQYPEKSRVPRAARSQVKVTGKYLLKCLLEIQVCYNVRVLLCGNKNNAFVVCNSLFKRLNEMFHGQNKN
;
A
#
# COMPACT_ATOMS: atom_id res chain seq x y z
N GLY A 1 -7.07 33.69 -6.26
CA GLY A 1 -8.03 32.84 -6.11
C GLY A 1 -9.09 32.80 -7.14
N ARG A 2 -9.14 31.80 -7.83
CA ARG A 2 -10.11 31.57 -8.72
C ARG A 2 -10.99 30.56 -8.23
N LYS A 3 -12.22 30.72 -8.43
CA LYS A 3 -13.19 29.74 -8.07
C LYS A 3 -13.27 28.73 -9.17
N LYS A 4 -12.97 27.51 -8.84
CA LYS A 4 -13.07 26.41 -9.78
C LYS A 4 -14.28 25.58 -9.44
N ALA A 5 -14.82 24.89 -10.41
CA ALA A 5 -15.88 23.95 -10.15
C ALA A 5 -15.37 22.92 -9.12
N PRO A 6 -16.25 22.43 -8.25
CA PRO A 6 -15.80 21.51 -7.20
C PRO A 6 -15.02 20.33 -7.72
N PHE A 7 -15.45 19.72 -8.84
CA PHE A 7 -14.72 18.56 -9.31
C PHE A 7 -13.38 18.94 -9.93
N GLN A 8 -13.26 20.14 -10.50
CA GLN A 8 -11.99 20.60 -11.03
C GLN A 8 -10.99 20.84 -9.90
N ALA A 9 -11.46 21.43 -8.82
CA ALA A 9 -10.61 21.65 -7.66
C ALA A 9 -10.16 20.32 -7.09
N GLU A 10 -11.05 19.34 -7.08
CA GLU A 10 -10.71 18.02 -6.57
C GLU A 10 -9.67 17.33 -7.45
N VAL A 11 -9.83 17.41 -8.77
CA VAL A 11 -8.89 16.81 -9.70
C VAL A 11 -7.52 17.46 -9.56
N GLU A 12 -7.47 18.77 -9.44
CA GLU A 12 -6.19 19.45 -9.28
C GLU A 12 -5.52 19.09 -7.98
N ARG A 13 -6.30 18.95 -6.92
CA ARG A 13 -5.75 18.55 -5.65
C ARG A 13 -5.20 17.13 -5.73
N MET A 14 -5.87 16.25 -6.47
CA MET A 14 -5.38 14.90 -6.65
C MET A 14 -4.08 14.88 -7.44
N LYS A 15 -3.89 15.81 -8.35
CA LYS A 15 -2.62 15.88 -9.08
C LYS A 15 -1.48 16.28 -8.18
N ASP A 16 -1.76 17.06 -7.15
CA ASP A 16 -0.73 17.51 -6.23
C ASP A 16 -0.32 16.42 -5.26
N TYR A 17 -1.14 15.40 -5.11
CA TYR A 17 -0.81 14.29 -4.22
C TYR A 17 -0.24 13.14 -5.00
N SER A 18 0.81 12.58 -4.46
CA SER A 18 1.32 11.32 -4.97
C SER A 18 0.54 10.21 -4.29
N PHE A 19 -0.04 9.34 -5.08
CA PHE A 19 -0.70 8.16 -4.54
C PHE A 19 0.33 7.06 -4.47
N ALA A 20 0.82 6.83 -3.29
CA ALA A 20 1.83 5.80 -3.07
C ALA A 20 1.22 4.68 -2.24
N PHE A 21 1.41 3.46 -2.71
CA PHE A 21 0.89 2.26 -2.05
C PHE A 21 2.00 1.25 -1.92
N ILE A 22 2.01 0.56 -0.80
CA ILE A 22 2.84 -0.63 -0.63
C ILE A 22 1.87 -1.80 -0.52
N VAL A 23 1.92 -2.68 -1.50
CA VAL A 23 1.05 -3.86 -1.52
C VAL A 23 1.88 -5.05 -1.07
N CYS A 24 1.52 -5.61 0.06
CA CYS A 24 2.26 -6.70 0.66
C CYS A 24 1.56 -8.03 0.43
N GLU A 25 2.34 -9.04 0.07
CA GLU A 25 1.81 -10.37 -0.21
C GLU A 25 1.53 -11.17 1.05
N PHE A 26 1.93 -10.67 2.20
CA PHE A 26 1.75 -11.39 3.45
C PHE A 26 0.61 -10.80 4.26
N SER A 27 0.13 -11.57 5.24
CA SER A 27 -0.90 -11.13 6.15
C SER A 27 -0.28 -10.49 7.39
N MET A 28 -1.13 -9.92 8.23
CA MET A 28 -0.67 -9.40 9.52
C MET A 28 -0.09 -10.54 10.38
N ASP A 29 -0.74 -11.71 10.35
CA ASP A 29 -0.24 -12.85 11.11
C ASP A 29 1.14 -13.26 10.64
N ASP A 30 1.35 -13.30 9.31
CA ASP A 30 2.67 -13.63 8.77
C ASP A 30 3.69 -12.62 9.22
N LEU A 31 3.33 -11.36 9.18
CA LEU A 31 4.24 -10.30 9.59
C LEU A 31 4.65 -10.45 11.05
N LEU A 32 3.68 -10.67 11.92
CA LEU A 32 3.96 -10.77 13.35
C LEU A 32 4.75 -12.01 13.72
N GLN A 33 4.72 -13.04 12.87
CA GLN A 33 5.47 -14.27 13.11
C GLN A 33 6.83 -14.27 12.43
N TYR A 34 7.18 -13.17 11.74
CA TYR A 34 8.47 -13.10 11.06
C TYR A 34 9.62 -13.44 12.02
N PRO A 35 10.63 -14.22 11.63
CA PRO A 35 10.87 -14.72 10.27
C PRO A 35 10.14 -16.01 9.92
N GLU A 36 9.33 -16.56 10.83
CA GLU A 36 8.55 -17.75 10.52
C GLU A 36 7.57 -17.41 9.40
N LYS A 37 7.28 -18.40 8.57
CA LYS A 37 6.37 -18.26 7.44
C LYS A 37 6.86 -17.24 6.42
N SER A 38 8.17 -16.97 6.43
CA SER A 38 8.77 -16.06 5.46
C SER A 38 9.64 -16.87 4.52
N ARG A 39 10.24 -16.17 3.56
CA ARG A 39 11.16 -16.79 2.61
C ARG A 39 12.55 -17.01 3.19
N VAL A 40 12.78 -16.58 4.42
CA VAL A 40 14.06 -16.83 5.08
C VAL A 40 14.21 -18.33 5.30
N PRO A 41 15.29 -18.94 4.83
CA PRO A 41 15.49 -20.37 5.03
C PRO A 41 15.44 -20.72 6.51
N ARG A 42 14.84 -21.87 6.82
CA ARG A 42 14.64 -22.26 8.20
C ARG A 42 15.96 -22.26 8.99
N ALA A 43 17.04 -22.71 8.36
CA ALA A 43 18.32 -22.77 9.04
C ALA A 43 18.87 -21.40 9.41
N ALA A 44 18.45 -20.35 8.70
CA ALA A 44 18.94 -19.00 8.94
C ALA A 44 18.04 -18.19 9.86
N ARG A 45 16.85 -18.71 10.21
CA ARG A 45 15.88 -17.91 10.96
C ARG A 45 16.37 -17.55 12.36
N SER A 46 17.16 -18.42 12.96
CA SER A 46 17.70 -18.14 14.30
C SER A 46 18.66 -16.96 14.32
N GLN A 47 19.19 -16.60 13.16
CA GLN A 47 20.12 -15.49 13.05
C GLN A 47 19.44 -14.17 12.72
N VAL A 48 18.14 -14.20 12.46
CA VAL A 48 17.38 -12.99 12.17
C VAL A 48 17.09 -12.27 13.47
N LYS A 49 17.53 -11.05 13.56
CA LYS A 49 17.35 -10.26 14.79
C LYS A 49 16.19 -9.29 14.72
N VAL A 50 15.67 -9.07 13.52
CA VAL A 50 14.53 -8.18 13.33
C VAL A 50 13.25 -8.94 13.67
N THR A 51 12.40 -8.34 14.45
CA THR A 51 11.14 -8.94 14.84
C THR A 51 10.01 -8.45 13.94
N GLY A 52 8.91 -9.24 13.93
CA GLY A 52 7.72 -8.80 13.19
C GLY A 52 7.14 -7.52 13.73
N LYS A 53 7.22 -7.33 15.05
CA LYS A 53 6.74 -6.08 15.66
C LYS A 53 7.53 -4.89 15.17
N TYR A 54 8.83 -5.05 15.01
CA TYR A 54 9.66 -3.98 14.50
C TYR A 54 9.30 -3.65 13.06
N LEU A 55 9.09 -4.69 12.24
CA LEU A 55 8.69 -4.48 10.86
C LEU A 55 7.34 -3.75 10.79
N LEU A 56 6.41 -4.13 11.64
CA LEU A 56 5.12 -3.45 11.71
C LEU A 56 5.30 -1.98 12.05
N LYS A 57 6.15 -1.70 13.01
CA LYS A 57 6.44 -0.32 13.39
C LYS A 57 6.97 0.47 12.20
N CYS A 58 7.86 -0.14 11.43
CA CYS A 58 8.41 0.51 10.24
C CYS A 58 7.34 0.80 9.20
N LEU A 59 6.45 -0.15 8.97
CA LEU A 59 5.37 0.05 8.01
C LEU A 59 4.42 1.16 8.45
N LEU A 60 4.10 1.20 9.74
CA LEU A 60 3.23 2.24 10.26
C LEU A 60 3.88 3.61 10.15
N GLU A 61 5.18 3.67 10.40
CA GLU A 61 5.89 4.92 10.29
C GLU A 61 5.90 5.42 8.86
N ILE A 62 6.10 4.52 7.91
CA ILE A 62 6.03 4.89 6.50
C ILE A 62 4.65 5.45 6.18
N GLN A 63 3.61 4.80 6.66
CA GLN A 63 2.25 5.23 6.39
C GLN A 63 1.95 6.60 7.00
N VAL A 64 2.39 6.81 8.22
CA VAL A 64 2.08 8.05 8.94
C VAL A 64 2.96 9.20 8.47
N CYS A 65 4.26 8.95 8.31
CA CYS A 65 5.20 10.03 8.04
C CYS A 65 5.33 10.36 6.56
N TYR A 66 5.11 9.39 5.69
CA TYR A 66 5.30 9.59 4.27
C TYR A 66 4.02 9.49 3.46
N ASN A 67 2.91 9.35 4.14
CA ASN A 67 1.60 9.29 3.49
C ASN A 67 1.52 8.19 2.44
N VAL A 68 2.12 7.06 2.76
CA VAL A 68 2.07 5.87 1.90
C VAL A 68 1.06 4.91 2.50
N ARG A 69 0.16 4.42 1.69
CA ARG A 69 -0.85 3.47 2.16
C ARG A 69 -0.32 2.06 2.07
N VAL A 70 -0.47 1.31 3.15
CA VAL A 70 0.05 -0.05 3.24
C VAL A 70 -1.12 -1.02 3.23
N LEU A 71 -1.09 -1.97 2.32
CA LEU A 71 -2.14 -2.97 2.17
C LEU A 71 -1.55 -4.36 2.36
N LEU A 72 -2.04 -5.05 3.37
CA LEU A 72 -1.62 -6.42 3.64
C LEU A 72 -2.64 -7.36 3.02
N CYS A 73 -2.22 -8.09 2.00
CA CYS A 73 -3.15 -8.86 1.18
C CYS A 73 -3.20 -10.34 1.52
N GLY A 74 -2.19 -10.83 2.21
CA GLY A 74 -2.18 -12.21 2.70
C GLY A 74 -1.46 -13.19 1.80
N ASN A 75 -1.58 -13.04 0.50
CA ASN A 75 -0.87 -13.92 -0.41
C ASN A 75 -0.70 -13.21 -1.75
N LYS A 76 0.06 -13.86 -2.62
CA LYS A 76 0.41 -13.28 -3.91
C LYS A 76 -0.81 -13.09 -4.80
N ASN A 77 -1.73 -14.03 -4.79
CA ASN A 77 -2.92 -13.94 -5.64
C ASN A 77 -3.80 -12.78 -5.21
N ASN A 78 -3.99 -12.60 -3.92
CA ASN A 78 -4.76 -11.49 -3.41
C ASN A 78 -4.08 -10.15 -3.71
N ALA A 79 -2.76 -10.11 -3.60
CA ALA A 79 -2.02 -8.90 -3.93
C ALA A 79 -2.23 -8.53 -5.40
N PHE A 80 -2.24 -9.52 -6.27
CA PHE A 80 -2.47 -9.29 -7.69
C PHE A 80 -3.86 -8.70 -7.93
N VAL A 81 -4.87 -9.27 -7.27
CA VAL A 81 -6.25 -8.76 -7.38
C VAL A 81 -6.33 -7.32 -6.89
N VAL A 82 -5.69 -7.05 -5.76
CA VAL A 82 -5.71 -5.70 -5.20
C VAL A 82 -5.04 -4.71 -6.14
N CYS A 83 -3.88 -5.07 -6.70
CA CYS A 83 -3.19 -4.18 -7.62
C CYS A 83 -4.04 -3.86 -8.84
N ASN A 84 -4.67 -4.88 -9.43
CA ASN A 84 -5.50 -4.66 -10.60
C ASN A 84 -6.70 -3.78 -10.28
N SER A 85 -7.34 -4.03 -9.15
CA SER A 85 -8.49 -3.24 -8.74
C SER A 85 -8.09 -1.80 -8.44
N LEU A 86 -6.94 -1.63 -7.82
CA LEU A 86 -6.43 -0.32 -7.48
C LEU A 86 -6.13 0.50 -8.73
N PHE A 87 -5.43 -0.10 -9.69
CA PHE A 87 -5.13 0.58 -10.94
C PHE A 87 -6.40 0.97 -11.68
N LYS A 88 -7.36 0.06 -11.71
CA LYS A 88 -8.63 0.35 -12.37
C LYS A 88 -9.33 1.53 -11.71
N ARG A 89 -9.35 1.54 -10.37
CA ARG A 89 -10.01 2.59 -9.64
C ARG A 89 -9.32 3.95 -9.85
N LEU A 90 -8.00 3.94 -9.80
CA LEU A 90 -7.25 5.18 -10.01
C LEU A 90 -7.47 5.71 -11.42
N ASN A 91 -7.51 4.82 -12.39
CA ASN A 91 -7.79 5.20 -13.76
C ASN A 91 -9.16 5.85 -13.87
N GLU A 92 -10.15 5.26 -13.22
CA GLU A 92 -11.51 5.83 -13.24
C GLU A 92 -11.53 7.21 -12.62
N MET A 93 -10.78 7.41 -11.55
CA MET A 93 -10.75 8.69 -10.88
C MET A 93 -10.13 9.79 -11.74
N PHE A 94 -9.06 9.44 -12.46
CA PHE A 94 -8.35 10.45 -13.25
C PHE A 94 -8.88 10.61 -14.67
N HIS A 95 -9.50 9.59 -15.20
CA HIS A 95 -9.93 9.62 -16.60
C HIS A 95 -11.42 9.52 -16.78
N GLY A 96 -12.09 8.85 -15.89
CA GLY A 96 -13.52 8.65 -16.01
C GLY A 96 -14.34 9.93 -15.98
N GLN A 97 -13.83 10.93 -15.29
CA GLN A 97 -14.56 12.18 -15.17
C GLN A 97 -14.51 13.02 -16.41
N ASN A 98 -13.67 12.66 -17.34
CA ASN A 98 -13.59 13.36 -18.60
C ASN A 98 -14.52 12.78 -19.64
N LYS A 99 -15.22 11.75 -19.27
CA LYS A 99 -16.16 11.15 -20.16
C LYS A 99 -17.50 11.78 -19.99
N ASN A 100 -18.13 12.07 -20.63
CA ASN A 100 -19.37 12.66 -20.54
C ASN A 100 -19.59 13.86 -20.80
#